data_0f60dc5b9403f29567230a153352bac3
#
_entry.id   0f60dc5b9403f29567230a153352bac3
#
_cell.length_a   1.000
_cell.length_b   1.000
_cell.length_c   1.000
_cell.angle_alpha   90.00
_cell.angle_beta   90.00
_cell.angle_gamma   90.00
#
_symmetry.space_group_name_H-M   'P 1'
#
loop_
_entity.id
_entity.type
_entity.pdbx_description
1 polymer ?
#
loop_
_entity_poly.entity_id
_entity_poly.type
_entity_poly.pdbx_seq_one_letter_code
_entity_poly.pdbx_strand_id
1 'polypeptide(L)'
;RISTVGEARGLAALILRGEGRVESRGLITPAGLQPWELSVERGSRDKHESATFDWESGIATLSGDRTAALELPTFDPLSLMWQFYFSPPSSDEQVFHLATTRRVIRLTVKREGTETVIWPYGEVEAERWHRTSEDGRTESVVWLAPSLRYLPIRMRVSNTLRGTLEVVLA
;
A
#
# COMPACT_ATOMS: atom_id res chain seq x y z
N ARG A 1 -1.47 -11.32 -10.12
CA ARG A 1 -1.44 -10.00 -10.76
C ARG A 1 -2.51 -9.13 -10.12
N ILE A 2 -2.11 -8.02 -9.55
CA ILE A 2 -2.99 -6.96 -9.07
C ILE A 2 -2.75 -5.77 -9.98
N SER A 3 -3.78 -5.25 -10.66
CA SER A 3 -3.65 -4.05 -11.48
C SER A 3 -4.75 -3.05 -11.14
N THR A 4 -4.38 -1.79 -11.03
CA THR A 4 -5.31 -0.67 -10.91
C THR A 4 -5.13 0.23 -12.11
N VAL A 5 -6.19 0.38 -12.89
CA VAL A 5 -6.26 1.31 -14.01
C VAL A 5 -7.34 2.33 -13.68
N GLY A 6 -7.03 3.61 -13.73
CA GLY A 6 -8.05 4.64 -13.49
C GLY A 6 -7.55 6.05 -13.67
N GLU A 7 -8.49 6.95 -13.89
CA GLU A 7 -8.34 8.33 -13.50
C GLU A 7 -7.98 8.38 -12.01
N ALA A 8 -7.23 9.40 -11.57
CA ALA A 8 -6.74 9.52 -10.20
C ALA A 8 -7.87 9.65 -9.15
N ARG A 9 -8.74 8.68 -9.10
CA ARG A 9 -9.77 8.47 -8.09
C ARG A 9 -9.39 7.22 -7.30
N GLY A 10 -9.42 7.27 -6.01
CA GLY A 10 -9.08 6.16 -5.14
C GLY A 10 -7.56 5.98 -4.96
N LEU A 11 -7.10 4.74 -4.80
CA LEU A 11 -5.70 4.39 -4.50
C LEU A 11 -4.70 4.85 -5.54
N ALA A 12 -5.08 4.84 -6.81
CA ALA A 12 -4.24 5.38 -7.86
C ALA A 12 -3.86 6.84 -7.61
N ALA A 13 -4.75 7.63 -6.97
CA ALA A 13 -4.47 9.02 -6.63
C ALA A 13 -3.35 9.19 -5.58
N LEU A 14 -3.10 8.19 -4.74
CA LEU A 14 -1.97 8.19 -3.80
C LEU A 14 -0.62 8.09 -4.51
N ILE A 15 -0.58 7.39 -5.63
CA ILE A 15 0.63 7.07 -6.38
C ILE A 15 0.73 7.94 -7.63
N LEU A 16 -0.41 8.23 -8.26
CA LEU A 16 -0.53 8.98 -9.50
C LEU A 16 -1.06 10.40 -9.25
N ARG A 17 -0.44 11.37 -9.91
CA ARG A 17 -1.01 12.71 -10.07
C ARG A 17 -1.61 12.79 -11.47
N GLY A 18 -2.94 12.63 -11.60
CA GLY A 18 -3.63 12.62 -12.88
C GLY A 18 -3.94 11.18 -13.37
N GLU A 19 -4.22 11.03 -14.66
CA GLU A 19 -4.45 9.72 -15.27
C GLU A 19 -3.18 8.87 -15.26
N GLY A 20 -3.33 7.58 -15.00
CA GLY A 20 -2.22 6.65 -15.04
C GLY A 20 -2.60 5.23 -14.65
N ARG A 21 -1.61 4.35 -14.75
CA ARG A 21 -1.76 2.94 -14.42
C ARG A 21 -0.70 2.54 -13.40
N VAL A 22 -1.14 1.83 -12.37
CA VAL A 22 -0.23 1.15 -11.42
C VAL A 22 -0.51 -0.34 -11.51
N GLU A 23 0.53 -1.11 -11.67
CA GLU A 23 0.44 -2.57 -11.73
C GLU A 23 1.49 -3.18 -10.80
N SER A 24 1.06 -4.14 -9.99
CA SER A 24 1.91 -4.99 -9.18
C SER A 24 1.76 -6.44 -9.63
N ARG A 25 2.88 -7.13 -9.75
CA ARG A 25 2.96 -8.56 -10.02
C ARG A 25 3.72 -9.25 -8.92
N GLY A 26 3.22 -10.40 -8.50
CA GLY A 26 3.81 -11.14 -7.39
C GLY A 26 3.22 -12.52 -7.23
N LEU A 27 3.66 -13.20 -6.18
CA LEU A 27 3.16 -14.49 -5.73
C LEU A 27 2.26 -14.31 -4.51
N ILE A 28 1.33 -15.23 -4.35
CA ILE A 28 0.61 -15.46 -3.10
C ILE A 28 1.34 -16.61 -2.42
N THR A 29 1.90 -16.36 -1.25
CA THR A 29 2.63 -17.33 -0.44
C THR A 29 1.89 -17.63 0.86
N PRO A 30 2.27 -18.63 1.64
CA PRO A 30 1.72 -18.83 2.97
C PRO A 30 1.91 -17.63 3.92
N ALA A 31 2.95 -16.81 3.69
CA ALA A 31 3.21 -15.58 4.46
C ALA A 31 2.48 -14.35 3.92
N GLY A 32 1.68 -14.50 2.86
CA GLY A 32 0.95 -13.43 2.19
C GLY A 32 1.48 -13.07 0.82
N LEU A 33 1.35 -11.81 0.45
CA LEU A 33 1.75 -11.35 -0.87
C LEU A 33 3.26 -11.09 -0.96
N GLN A 34 3.88 -11.54 -2.05
CA GLN A 34 5.30 -11.34 -2.33
C GLN A 34 5.45 -10.75 -3.74
N PRO A 35 5.57 -9.42 -3.86
CA PRO A 35 5.72 -8.78 -5.16
C PRO A 35 7.09 -9.07 -5.77
N TRP A 36 7.18 -9.12 -7.11
CA TRP A 36 8.46 -9.14 -7.84
C TRP A 36 8.59 -7.97 -8.81
N GLU A 37 7.50 -7.27 -9.13
CA GLU A 37 7.52 -6.12 -10.02
C GLU A 37 6.42 -5.12 -9.65
N LEU A 38 6.79 -3.85 -9.62
CA LEU A 38 5.89 -2.70 -9.57
C LEU A 38 6.12 -1.83 -10.81
N SER A 39 5.06 -1.49 -11.52
CA SER A 39 5.07 -0.61 -12.68
C SER A 39 4.11 0.56 -12.48
N VAL A 40 4.55 1.77 -12.79
CA VAL A 40 3.78 3.00 -12.68
C VAL A 40 3.89 3.79 -13.97
N GLU A 41 2.79 3.94 -14.68
CA GLU A 41 2.66 4.78 -15.87
C GLU A 41 1.87 6.04 -15.51
N ARG A 42 2.35 7.22 -15.93
CA ARG A 42 1.71 8.52 -15.63
C ARG A 42 1.47 9.31 -16.91
N GLY A 43 0.19 9.58 -17.21
CA GLY A 43 -0.29 10.50 -18.24
C GLY A 43 0.19 10.20 -19.66
N SER A 44 1.44 10.42 -19.98
CA SER A 44 2.04 10.07 -21.29
C SER A 44 2.91 8.80 -21.14
N ARG A 45 2.99 8.01 -22.21
CA ARG A 45 3.80 6.78 -22.28
C ARG A 45 5.28 6.99 -21.94
N ASP A 46 5.74 8.24 -21.96
CA ASP A 46 7.16 8.61 -21.72
C ASP A 46 7.50 8.70 -20.22
N LYS A 47 6.52 8.54 -19.31
CA LYS A 47 6.73 8.57 -17.86
C LYS A 47 6.43 7.21 -17.22
N HIS A 48 7.22 6.23 -17.62
CA HIS A 48 7.21 4.90 -17.03
C HIS A 48 8.27 4.80 -15.93
N GLU A 49 7.83 4.40 -14.73
CA GLU A 49 8.71 4.08 -13.61
C GLU A 49 8.45 2.62 -13.21
N SER A 50 9.50 1.89 -12.86
CA SER A 50 9.37 0.52 -12.39
C SER A 50 10.28 0.23 -11.20
N ALA A 51 9.95 -0.81 -10.46
CA ALA A 51 10.82 -1.46 -9.50
C ALA A 51 10.70 -2.97 -9.66
N THR A 52 11.81 -3.68 -9.56
CA THR A 52 11.87 -5.14 -9.53
C THR A 52 12.45 -5.61 -8.21
N PHE A 53 11.97 -6.73 -7.71
CA PHE A 53 12.34 -7.28 -6.40
C PHE A 53 12.89 -8.67 -6.59
N ASP A 54 14.21 -8.79 -6.52
CA ASP A 54 14.93 -10.06 -6.55
C ASP A 54 15.06 -10.59 -5.13
N TRP A 55 14.20 -11.52 -4.79
CA TRP A 55 14.13 -12.13 -3.46
C TRP A 55 15.29 -13.12 -3.21
N GLU A 56 15.92 -13.64 -4.25
CA GLU A 56 17.05 -14.54 -4.11
C GLU A 56 18.32 -13.77 -3.73
N SER A 57 18.57 -12.65 -4.41
CA SER A 57 19.69 -11.76 -4.08
C SER A 57 19.42 -10.81 -2.92
N GLY A 58 18.15 -10.62 -2.52
CA GLY A 58 17.75 -9.65 -1.51
C GLY A 58 17.90 -8.19 -1.97
N ILE A 59 17.73 -7.93 -3.27
CA ILE A 59 17.94 -6.62 -3.87
C ILE A 59 16.69 -6.13 -4.61
N ALA A 60 16.28 -4.89 -4.34
CA ALA A 60 15.34 -4.15 -5.16
C ALA A 60 16.11 -3.27 -6.15
N THR A 61 15.74 -3.34 -7.44
CA THR A 61 16.17 -2.40 -8.46
C THR A 61 15.05 -1.41 -8.72
N LEU A 62 15.33 -0.13 -8.51
CA LEU A 62 14.37 0.97 -8.58
C LEU A 62 14.60 1.79 -9.85
N SER A 63 13.65 2.67 -10.20
CA SER A 63 13.78 3.58 -11.34
C SER A 63 15.08 4.40 -11.30
N GLY A 64 15.76 4.49 -12.45
CA GLY A 64 17.08 5.12 -12.59
C GLY A 64 18.21 4.24 -12.06
N ASP A 65 18.07 2.92 -12.17
CA ASP A 65 19.08 1.89 -11.84
C ASP A 65 19.61 1.96 -10.40
N ARG A 66 18.80 2.54 -9.50
CA ARG A 66 19.13 2.58 -8.08
C ARG A 66 18.79 1.25 -7.43
N THR A 67 19.61 0.81 -6.52
CA THR A 67 19.38 -0.40 -5.76
C THR A 67 19.09 -0.11 -4.29
N ALA A 68 18.35 -1.01 -3.64
CA ALA A 68 18.10 -0.99 -2.22
C ALA A 68 18.02 -2.43 -1.69
N ALA A 69 18.36 -2.63 -0.43
CA ALA A 69 18.18 -3.92 0.22
C ALA A 69 16.69 -4.25 0.36
N LEU A 70 16.35 -5.54 0.15
CA LEU A 70 15.05 -6.12 0.44
C LEU A 70 15.11 -6.80 1.81
N GLU A 71 14.47 -6.22 2.79
CA GLU A 71 14.29 -6.80 4.11
C GLU A 71 12.85 -7.35 4.24
N LEU A 72 12.70 -8.53 4.80
CA LEU A 72 11.38 -9.15 4.99
C LEU A 72 10.66 -8.56 6.20
N PRO A 73 9.35 -8.32 6.11
CA PRO A 73 8.54 -8.35 4.90
C PRO A 73 8.60 -7.02 4.14
N THR A 74 8.73 -7.07 2.82
CA THR A 74 8.64 -5.89 1.93
C THR A 74 7.47 -6.03 0.97
N PHE A 75 6.70 -4.98 0.82
CA PHE A 75 5.56 -4.87 -0.08
C PHE A 75 5.69 -3.64 -0.98
N ASP A 76 5.09 -3.68 -2.14
CA ASP A 76 4.78 -2.48 -2.90
C ASP A 76 3.42 -1.87 -2.44
N PRO A 77 3.05 -0.65 -2.90
CA PRO A 77 1.83 -0.01 -2.46
C PRO A 77 0.54 -0.80 -2.70
N LEU A 78 0.46 -1.57 -3.79
CA LEU A 78 -0.72 -2.38 -4.09
C LEU A 78 -0.75 -3.66 -3.28
N SER A 79 0.38 -4.38 -3.19
CA SER A 79 0.46 -5.59 -2.40
C SER A 79 0.26 -5.31 -0.91
N LEU A 80 0.82 -4.21 -0.38
CA LEU A 80 0.61 -3.84 1.01
C LEU A 80 -0.86 -3.63 1.35
N MET A 81 -1.60 -2.98 0.47
CA MET A 81 -3.01 -2.73 0.67
C MET A 81 -3.84 -4.00 0.86
N TRP A 82 -3.51 -5.06 0.11
CA TRP A 82 -4.24 -6.31 0.16
C TRP A 82 -3.60 -7.35 1.07
N GLN A 83 -2.42 -7.05 1.65
CA GLN A 83 -1.65 -8.02 2.44
C GLN A 83 -2.47 -8.64 3.56
N PHE A 84 -3.18 -7.85 4.33
CA PHE A 84 -3.92 -8.35 5.48
C PHE A 84 -5.14 -9.20 5.13
N TYR A 85 -5.66 -9.08 3.92
CA TYR A 85 -6.67 -10.01 3.41
C TYR A 85 -6.11 -11.44 3.22
N PHE A 86 -4.84 -11.56 2.83
CA PHE A 86 -4.16 -12.84 2.61
C PHE A 86 -3.48 -13.37 3.87
N SER A 87 -2.96 -12.48 4.71
CA SER A 87 -2.29 -12.82 5.96
C SER A 87 -2.71 -11.80 7.03
N PRO A 88 -3.68 -12.15 7.89
CA PRO A 88 -4.19 -11.28 8.94
C PRO A 88 -3.07 -10.75 9.86
N PRO A 89 -3.24 -9.56 10.46
CA PRO A 89 -2.27 -9.02 11.42
C PRO A 89 -2.09 -9.98 12.60
N SER A 90 -0.85 -10.24 13.00
CA SER A 90 -0.51 -11.15 14.10
C SER A 90 -0.36 -10.46 15.46
N SER A 91 -0.28 -9.12 15.47
CA SER A 91 -0.11 -8.30 16.69
C SER A 91 -0.64 -6.89 16.44
N ASP A 92 -0.80 -6.11 17.50
CA ASP A 92 -1.28 -4.71 17.45
C ASP A 92 -0.26 -3.73 16.85
N GLU A 93 0.95 -4.16 16.64
CA GLU A 93 1.99 -3.42 15.92
C GLU A 93 2.52 -4.29 14.79
N GLN A 94 2.54 -3.72 13.59
CA GLN A 94 3.08 -4.36 12.39
C GLN A 94 4.24 -3.54 11.84
N VAL A 95 5.34 -4.21 11.53
CA VAL A 95 6.54 -3.60 10.94
C VAL A 95 6.80 -4.26 9.59
N PHE A 96 6.94 -3.45 8.56
CA PHE A 96 7.25 -3.90 7.19
C PHE A 96 7.96 -2.80 6.40
N HIS A 97 8.47 -3.15 5.23
CA HIS A 97 9.07 -2.22 4.31
C HIS A 97 8.12 -1.94 3.14
N LEU A 98 8.00 -0.69 2.75
CA LEU A 98 7.28 -0.27 1.55
C LEU A 98 8.28 0.11 0.46
N ALA A 99 8.29 -0.66 -0.61
CA ALA A 99 9.08 -0.41 -1.79
C ALA A 99 8.23 0.31 -2.85
N THR A 100 8.61 1.53 -3.16
CA THR A 100 8.06 2.29 -4.29
C THR A 100 9.02 2.19 -5.48
N THR A 101 8.66 2.78 -6.62
CA THR A 101 9.58 2.89 -7.76
C THR A 101 10.84 3.73 -7.47
N ARG A 102 10.89 4.45 -6.33
CA ARG A 102 11.95 5.41 -6.02
C ARG A 102 12.74 5.12 -4.76
N ARG A 103 12.17 4.41 -3.79
CA ARG A 103 12.80 4.14 -2.50
C ARG A 103 12.12 2.99 -1.76
N VAL A 104 12.85 2.37 -0.86
CA VAL A 104 12.33 1.46 0.16
C VAL A 104 12.34 2.19 1.49
N ILE A 105 11.23 2.14 2.24
CA ILE A 105 11.10 2.77 3.55
C ILE A 105 10.53 1.78 4.55
N ARG A 106 11.04 1.81 5.77
CA ARG A 106 10.50 1.04 6.89
C ARG A 106 9.25 1.73 7.43
N LEU A 107 8.19 0.96 7.64
CA LEU A 107 6.93 1.41 8.17
C LEU A 107 6.60 0.66 9.46
N THR A 108 6.09 1.39 10.44
CA THR A 108 5.44 0.81 11.62
C THR A 108 4.01 1.32 11.66
N VAL A 109 3.05 0.41 11.71
CA VAL A 109 1.62 0.73 11.88
C VAL A 109 1.12 0.11 13.17
N LYS A 110 0.23 0.80 13.87
CA LYS A 110 -0.31 0.38 15.16
C LYS A 110 -1.84 0.35 15.12
N ARG A 111 -2.41 -0.69 15.72
CA ARG A 111 -3.84 -0.76 15.96
C ARG A 111 -4.19 0.16 17.11
N GLU A 112 -5.15 1.06 16.90
CA GLU A 112 -5.62 2.01 17.91
C GLU A 112 -6.98 1.62 18.52
N GLY A 113 -7.67 0.67 17.91
CA GLY A 113 -8.97 0.20 18.39
C GLY A 113 -9.86 -0.31 17.29
N THR A 114 -11.13 -0.47 17.61
CA THR A 114 -12.19 -0.91 16.70
C THR A 114 -13.30 0.12 16.73
N GLU A 115 -13.85 0.42 15.56
CA GLU A 115 -14.98 1.34 15.41
C GLU A 115 -15.92 0.88 14.30
N THR A 116 -17.20 1.28 14.38
CA THR A 116 -18.16 1.04 13.31
C THR A 116 -17.93 2.01 12.17
N VAL A 117 -17.73 1.48 10.97
CA VAL A 117 -17.54 2.25 9.74
C VAL A 117 -18.72 2.06 8.81
N ILE A 118 -19.28 3.17 8.32
CA ILE A 118 -20.28 3.17 7.25
C ILE A 118 -19.56 3.12 5.92
N TRP A 119 -19.91 2.15 5.08
CA TRP A 119 -19.37 1.97 3.74
C TRP A 119 -20.52 1.64 2.75
N PRO A 120 -20.31 1.56 1.43
CA PRO A 120 -21.40 1.41 0.45
C PRO A 120 -22.32 0.20 0.66
N TYR A 121 -21.87 -0.82 1.37
CA TYR A 121 -22.64 -2.05 1.60
C TYR A 121 -23.24 -2.15 3.04
N GLY A 122 -23.24 -1.05 3.80
CA GLY A 122 -23.81 -0.99 5.14
C GLY A 122 -22.82 -0.60 6.23
N GLU A 123 -23.05 -1.06 7.44
CA GLU A 123 -22.19 -0.85 8.61
C GLU A 123 -21.32 -2.09 8.86
N VAL A 124 -20.07 -1.88 9.23
CA VAL A 124 -19.15 -2.95 9.59
C VAL A 124 -18.20 -2.50 10.70
N GLU A 125 -17.91 -3.39 11.65
CA GLU A 125 -16.84 -3.16 12.61
C GLU A 125 -15.49 -3.31 11.92
N ALA A 126 -14.62 -2.32 12.10
CA ALA A 126 -13.30 -2.28 11.51
C ALA A 126 -12.25 -1.87 12.54
N GLU A 127 -11.11 -2.53 12.48
CA GLU A 127 -9.93 -2.14 13.23
C GLU A 127 -9.28 -0.93 12.57
N ARG A 128 -9.00 0.08 13.37
CA ARG A 128 -8.33 1.30 12.95
C ARG A 128 -6.83 1.14 13.16
N TRP A 129 -6.10 1.16 12.06
CA TRP A 129 -4.64 1.07 12.04
C TRP A 129 -4.03 2.39 11.61
N HIS A 130 -3.08 2.88 12.40
CA HIS A 130 -2.55 4.22 12.27
C HIS A 130 -1.02 4.21 12.12
N ARG A 131 -0.53 5.17 11.35
CA ARG A 131 0.87 5.47 11.18
C ARG A 131 1.08 6.96 10.95
N THR A 132 2.14 7.49 11.59
CA THR A 132 2.71 8.81 11.26
C THR A 132 4.09 8.61 10.62
N SER A 133 4.44 9.39 9.60
CA SER A 133 5.79 9.38 9.04
C SER A 133 6.81 9.92 10.05
N GLU A 134 8.09 9.54 9.90
CA GLU A 134 9.17 9.98 10.78
C GLU A 134 9.32 11.51 10.86
N ASP A 135 9.04 12.20 9.75
CA ASP A 135 9.06 13.67 9.68
C ASP A 135 7.76 14.33 10.19
N GLY A 136 6.79 13.56 10.67
CA GLY A 136 5.50 14.01 11.17
C GLY A 136 4.56 14.62 10.11
N ARG A 137 4.95 14.63 8.84
CA ARG A 137 4.21 15.31 7.78
C ARG A 137 3.10 14.50 7.17
N THR A 138 3.18 13.18 7.26
CA THR A 138 2.19 12.29 6.67
C THR A 138 1.61 11.38 7.74
N GLU A 139 0.31 11.43 7.89
CA GLU A 139 -0.49 10.52 8.68
C GLU A 139 -1.25 9.58 7.74
N SER A 140 -1.27 8.30 8.07
CA SER A 140 -2.02 7.30 7.32
C SER A 140 -2.87 6.47 8.27
N VAL A 141 -4.13 6.32 7.94
CA VAL A 141 -5.09 5.49 8.68
C VAL A 141 -5.72 4.51 7.70
N VAL A 142 -5.78 3.25 8.07
CA VAL A 142 -6.52 2.23 7.33
C VAL A 142 -7.50 1.54 8.26
N TRP A 143 -8.70 1.27 7.76
CA TRP A 143 -9.74 0.52 8.45
C TRP A 143 -9.85 -0.86 7.82
N LEU A 144 -9.49 -1.87 8.59
CA LEU A 144 -9.53 -3.27 8.20
C LEU A 144 -10.74 -3.94 8.85
N ALA A 145 -11.58 -4.59 8.07
CA ALA A 145 -12.76 -5.30 8.57
C ALA A 145 -12.44 -6.78 8.84
N PRO A 146 -12.31 -7.23 10.12
CA PRO A 146 -11.99 -8.62 10.44
C PRO A 146 -13.05 -9.60 9.93
N SER A 147 -14.33 -9.24 10.01
CA SER A 147 -15.45 -10.06 9.49
C SER A 147 -15.41 -10.27 7.97
N LEU A 148 -14.66 -9.43 7.24
CA LEU A 148 -14.43 -9.49 5.80
C LEU A 148 -12.98 -9.92 5.48
N ARG A 149 -12.38 -10.73 6.33
CA ARG A 149 -10.99 -11.21 6.18
C ARG A 149 -9.96 -10.06 6.14
N TYR A 150 -10.12 -9.05 6.99
CA TYR A 150 -9.27 -7.87 7.03
C TYR A 150 -9.22 -7.09 5.71
N LEU A 151 -10.34 -7.07 5.00
CA LEU A 151 -10.48 -6.24 3.81
C LEU A 151 -10.29 -4.77 4.19
N PRO A 152 -9.45 -4.00 3.45
CA PRO A 152 -9.28 -2.56 3.69
C PRO A 152 -10.48 -1.80 3.14
N ILE A 153 -11.46 -1.53 3.99
CA ILE A 153 -12.72 -0.89 3.57
C ILE A 153 -12.62 0.62 3.43
N ARG A 154 -11.67 1.23 4.13
CA ARG A 154 -11.42 2.68 4.09
C ARG A 154 -9.95 2.96 4.35
N MET A 155 -9.42 3.97 3.68
CA MET A 155 -8.09 4.49 3.95
C MET A 155 -8.09 6.02 3.85
N ARG A 156 -7.36 6.66 4.77
CA ARG A 156 -7.13 8.10 4.75
C ARG A 156 -5.63 8.37 4.85
N VAL A 157 -5.13 9.23 3.98
CA VAL A 157 -3.77 9.74 4.03
C VAL A 157 -3.81 11.26 4.06
N SER A 158 -3.30 11.83 5.12
CA SER A 158 -3.20 13.28 5.32
C SER A 158 -1.75 13.71 5.25
N ASN A 159 -1.46 14.74 4.48
CA ASN A 159 -0.14 15.32 4.39
C ASN A 159 -0.22 16.83 4.57
N THR A 160 0.62 17.40 5.43
CA THR A 160 0.58 18.81 5.81
C THR A 160 0.75 19.78 4.63
N LEU A 161 1.40 19.34 3.54
CA LEU A 161 1.66 20.17 2.36
C LEU A 161 0.74 19.85 1.18
N ARG A 162 0.11 18.66 1.17
CA ARG A 162 -0.63 18.13 0.01
C ARG A 162 -2.12 17.92 0.28
N GLY A 163 -2.56 18.12 1.53
CA GLY A 163 -3.93 17.88 1.94
C GLY A 163 -4.23 16.42 2.28
N THR A 164 -5.52 16.10 2.36
CA THR A 164 -6.02 14.79 2.75
C THR A 164 -6.65 14.09 1.56
N LEU A 165 -6.33 12.82 1.40
CA LEU A 165 -6.97 11.88 0.48
C LEU A 165 -7.68 10.80 1.29
N GLU A 166 -8.90 10.52 0.91
CA GLU A 166 -9.67 9.42 1.46
C GLU A 166 -10.14 8.48 0.35
N VAL A 167 -10.02 7.19 0.60
CA VAL A 167 -10.44 6.12 -0.31
C VAL A 167 -11.38 5.20 0.45
N VAL A 168 -12.51 4.90 -0.13
CA VAL A 168 -13.47 3.90 0.37
C VAL A 168 -13.59 2.80 -0.67
N LEU A 169 -13.57 1.56 -0.23
CA LEU A 169 -13.82 0.42 -1.10
C LEU A 169 -15.29 0.44 -1.53
N ALA A 170 -15.54 0.35 -2.83
CA ALA A 170 -16.86 0.34 -3.43
C ALA A 170 -17.05 -0.86 -4.36
#